data_7a037b8d30c75fcfe12fa6e0e86a0495
#
_entry.id   7a037b8d30c75fcfe12fa6e0e86a0495
#
_cell.length_a   1.000
_cell.length_b   1.000
_cell.length_c   1.000
_cell.angle_alpha   90.00
_cell.angle_beta   90.00
_cell.angle_gamma   90.00
#
_symmetry.space_group_name_H-M   'P 1'
#
loop_
_entity.id
_entity.type
_entity.pdbx_description
1 polymer ?
#
loop_
_entity_poly.entity_id
_entity_poly.type
_entity_poly.pdbx_seq_one_letter_code
_entity_poly.pdbx_strand_id
1 'polypeptide(L)'
;MRRTRTLLLLALTAFSAVFTPSVSAAGWDDVYTSRLGASASYLEAKLALKTAELAYDGYAKAYIPTLSFSTTTNTALNIGSDGFSSGVLTPSLTLENILGSDLALKAPLMASSSSGTLGFGDPSLSLTRKLFVETVADRLDAEAAVFSAQAAVRNAEKAMSLALARDILNAKYYGSLLEENNKNLAILEKVRGATKDTIAIRELDKRILQAKKAILVATNALADVTDDVKLNIDALNSDVLGMRDTWTTPIDDIAPTSSLEIHALECSLEAAKRRQTFSILPYLPNPSVTASLSYNLDKNTLDWGFSFSLSYDAIDKGERALNAYKRQEYPQIIALKLESARKNLADGVRKIQENLELLKLDRQIQDLTIADAKDAADLMARLYSGGFISEENYVIAQIDLAVETINGQKIDFDILLQKLNLASYYGAGQ
;
A
#
# COMPACT_ATOMS: atom_id res chain seq x y z
N MET A 1 -12.29 46.79 -8.07
CA MET A 1 -11.45 45.72 -7.52
C MET A 1 -11.73 45.37 -6.04
N ARG A 2 -12.97 45.41 -5.55
CA ARG A 2 -13.30 45.13 -4.13
C ARG A 2 -14.41 44.04 -3.95
N ARG A 3 -14.94 43.46 -5.01
CA ARG A 3 -16.06 42.48 -4.94
C ARG A 3 -15.67 41.01 -5.16
N THR A 4 -14.43 40.71 -5.52
CA THR A 4 -13.94 39.33 -5.77
C THR A 4 -13.26 38.67 -4.57
N ARG A 5 -12.96 39.42 -3.50
CA ARG A 5 -12.36 38.84 -2.27
C ARG A 5 -13.36 38.32 -1.25
N THR A 6 -14.63 38.69 -1.37
CA THR A 6 -15.67 38.28 -0.39
C THR A 6 -16.30 36.92 -0.71
N LEU A 7 -16.19 36.45 -1.96
CA LEU A 7 -16.73 35.15 -2.34
C LEU A 7 -15.77 33.97 -2.03
N LEU A 8 -14.48 34.23 -1.87
CA LEU A 8 -13.51 33.18 -1.50
C LEU A 8 -13.47 32.90 0.01
N LEU A 9 -13.91 33.84 0.84
CA LEU A 9 -13.99 33.66 2.30
C LEU A 9 -15.28 32.96 2.76
N LEU A 10 -16.33 32.99 1.95
CA LEU A 10 -17.60 32.31 2.29
C LEU A 10 -17.59 30.81 1.94
N ALA A 11 -16.65 30.36 1.09
CA ALA A 11 -16.49 28.96 0.78
C ALA A 11 -15.64 28.18 1.82
N LEU A 12 -14.89 28.89 2.68
CA LEU A 12 -14.05 28.26 3.72
C LEU A 12 -14.74 28.13 5.09
N THR A 13 -15.88 28.81 5.30
CA THR A 13 -16.59 28.78 6.59
C THR A 13 -17.75 27.79 6.65
N ALA A 14 -18.09 27.12 5.54
CA ALA A 14 -19.19 26.14 5.48
C ALA A 14 -18.75 24.70 5.80
N PHE A 15 -17.48 24.46 6.16
CA PHE A 15 -16.97 23.09 6.42
C PHE A 15 -16.68 22.82 7.90
N SER A 16 -17.19 23.66 8.81
CA SER A 16 -17.17 23.38 10.23
C SER A 16 -18.55 22.98 10.74
N ALA A 17 -19.19 22.03 10.05
CA ALA A 17 -20.22 21.24 10.69
C ALA A 17 -19.47 20.29 11.64
N VAL A 18 -19.49 20.65 12.91
CA VAL A 18 -19.14 19.78 14.03
C VAL A 18 -20.03 18.55 13.93
N PHE A 19 -19.56 17.52 13.24
CA PHE A 19 -20.00 16.17 13.49
C PHE A 19 -19.49 15.84 14.90
N THR A 20 -20.34 16.00 15.90
CA THR A 20 -20.21 15.22 17.12
C THR A 20 -20.53 13.78 16.70
N PRO A 21 -19.56 12.87 16.61
CA PRO A 21 -19.89 11.49 16.39
C PRO A 21 -20.67 11.06 17.63
N SER A 22 -21.89 10.59 17.43
CA SER A 22 -22.50 9.68 18.37
C SER A 22 -21.46 8.58 18.59
N VAL A 23 -21.02 8.36 19.84
CA VAL A 23 -20.07 7.31 20.21
C VAL A 23 -20.81 5.97 20.05
N SER A 24 -21.04 5.57 18.83
CA SER A 24 -21.22 4.19 18.44
C SER A 24 -19.84 3.57 18.52
N ALA A 25 -19.70 2.44 19.19
CA ALA A 25 -18.45 1.70 19.20
C ALA A 25 -17.99 1.51 17.74
N ALA A 26 -16.83 2.05 17.38
CA ALA A 26 -16.31 1.96 16.04
C ALA A 26 -15.95 0.49 15.76
N GLY A 27 -16.56 -0.08 14.71
CA GLY A 27 -16.25 -1.43 14.27
C GLY A 27 -14.91 -1.52 13.56
N TRP A 28 -14.52 -2.74 13.16
CA TRP A 28 -13.30 -3.00 12.41
C TRP A 28 -13.15 -2.08 11.19
N ASP A 29 -14.19 -1.97 10.37
CA ASP A 29 -14.14 -1.22 9.11
C ASP A 29 -13.88 0.27 9.33
N ASP A 30 -14.45 0.86 10.38
CA ASP A 30 -14.27 2.27 10.71
C ASP A 30 -12.83 2.56 11.13
N VAL A 31 -12.26 1.74 12.03
CA VAL A 31 -10.88 1.88 12.51
C VAL A 31 -9.88 1.59 11.40
N TYR A 32 -10.11 0.52 10.64
CA TYR A 32 -9.27 0.13 9.50
C TYR A 32 -9.22 1.24 8.44
N THR A 33 -10.38 1.74 8.02
CA THR A 33 -10.47 2.81 7.00
C THR A 33 -9.81 4.11 7.49
N SER A 34 -10.01 4.46 8.76
CA SER A 34 -9.37 5.63 9.38
C SER A 34 -7.85 5.53 9.37
N ARG A 35 -7.31 4.38 9.82
CA ARG A 35 -5.85 4.13 9.83
C ARG A 35 -5.26 4.08 8.43
N LEU A 36 -5.97 3.44 7.50
CA LEU A 36 -5.55 3.36 6.11
C LEU A 36 -5.46 4.75 5.49
N GLY A 37 -6.48 5.61 5.73
CA GLY A 37 -6.49 7.00 5.27
C GLY A 37 -5.41 7.88 5.88
N ALA A 38 -4.88 7.53 7.06
CA ALA A 38 -3.76 8.20 7.71
C ALA A 38 -2.39 7.62 7.34
N SER A 39 -2.34 6.51 6.62
CA SER A 39 -1.09 5.82 6.25
C SER A 39 -0.42 6.48 5.05
N ALA A 40 0.76 7.07 5.25
CA ALA A 40 1.56 7.66 4.17
C ALA A 40 1.89 6.63 3.09
N SER A 41 2.29 5.41 3.47
CA SER A 41 2.64 4.34 2.52
C SER A 41 1.48 3.91 1.64
N TYR A 42 0.25 3.86 2.19
CA TYR A 42 -0.95 3.58 1.40
C TYR A 42 -1.29 4.73 0.44
N LEU A 43 -1.22 5.98 0.91
CA LEU A 43 -1.51 7.15 0.08
C LEU A 43 -0.49 7.30 -1.05
N GLU A 44 0.80 7.04 -0.79
CA GLU A 44 1.85 7.02 -1.81
C GLU A 44 1.62 5.89 -2.84
N ALA A 45 1.27 4.68 -2.39
CA ALA A 45 0.94 3.58 -3.28
C ALA A 45 -0.29 3.90 -4.16
N LYS A 46 -1.32 4.51 -3.59
CA LYS A 46 -2.51 4.95 -4.33
C LYS A 46 -2.21 6.04 -5.35
N LEU A 47 -1.32 6.99 -5.00
CA LEU A 47 -0.86 8.01 -5.94
C LEU A 47 -0.04 7.37 -7.09
N ALA A 48 0.85 6.44 -6.77
CA ALA A 48 1.62 5.70 -7.76
C ALA A 48 0.71 4.89 -8.71
N LEU A 49 -0.33 4.24 -8.16
CA LEU A 49 -1.33 3.54 -8.97
C LEU A 49 -2.04 4.50 -9.93
N LYS A 50 -2.50 5.63 -9.41
CA LYS A 50 -3.19 6.62 -10.26
C LYS A 50 -2.28 7.18 -11.37
N THR A 51 -0.99 7.37 -11.06
CA THR A 51 0.01 7.81 -12.04
C THR A 51 0.25 6.74 -13.10
N ALA A 52 0.37 5.47 -12.70
CA ALA A 52 0.55 4.35 -13.62
C ALA A 52 -0.69 4.12 -14.50
N GLU A 53 -1.90 4.22 -13.94
CA GLU A 53 -3.15 4.15 -14.70
C GLU A 53 -3.24 5.25 -15.77
N LEU A 54 -2.88 6.50 -15.43
CA LEU A 54 -2.86 7.61 -16.38
C LEU A 54 -1.84 7.38 -17.49
N ALA A 55 -0.67 6.84 -17.16
CA ALA A 55 0.35 6.50 -18.16
C ALA A 55 -0.12 5.38 -19.09
N TYR A 56 -0.77 4.34 -18.57
CA TYR A 56 -1.34 3.25 -19.35
C TYR A 56 -2.51 3.73 -20.22
N ASP A 57 -3.39 4.60 -19.68
CA ASP A 57 -4.50 5.20 -20.40
C ASP A 57 -4.02 6.00 -21.65
N GLY A 58 -2.84 6.60 -21.58
CA GLY A 58 -2.22 7.26 -22.73
C GLY A 58 -2.01 6.32 -23.93
N TYR A 59 -1.79 5.02 -23.69
CA TYR A 59 -1.73 4.01 -24.75
C TYR A 59 -3.08 3.37 -25.06
N ALA A 60 -3.88 3.07 -24.05
CA ALA A 60 -5.17 2.40 -24.22
C ALA A 60 -6.23 3.31 -24.83
N LYS A 61 -6.19 4.60 -24.51
CA LYS A 61 -7.13 5.64 -24.95
C LYS A 61 -6.51 6.64 -25.94
N ALA A 62 -5.54 6.22 -26.73
CA ALA A 62 -4.84 7.05 -27.73
C ALA A 62 -5.78 7.78 -28.71
N TYR A 63 -7.02 7.32 -28.85
CA TYR A 63 -8.06 7.94 -29.67
C TYR A 63 -8.77 9.12 -28.98
N ILE A 64 -8.54 9.37 -27.69
CA ILE A 64 -9.11 10.52 -26.98
C ILE A 64 -8.16 11.70 -27.14
N PRO A 65 -8.61 12.82 -27.75
CA PRO A 65 -7.75 13.97 -27.97
C PRO A 65 -7.46 14.73 -26.67
N THR A 66 -6.23 15.21 -26.55
CA THR A 66 -5.82 16.15 -25.51
C THR A 66 -5.95 17.57 -26.04
N LEU A 67 -6.69 18.43 -25.34
CA LEU A 67 -6.77 19.85 -25.63
C LEU A 67 -5.78 20.61 -24.76
N SER A 68 -4.85 21.31 -25.37
CA SER A 68 -3.86 22.14 -24.68
C SER A 68 -3.90 23.59 -25.19
N PHE A 69 -3.52 24.51 -24.35
CA PHE A 69 -3.39 25.93 -24.67
C PHE A 69 -1.95 26.37 -24.39
N SER A 70 -1.25 26.82 -25.40
CA SER A 70 0.07 27.42 -25.25
C SER A 70 0.02 28.91 -25.55
N THR A 71 0.73 29.69 -24.76
CA THR A 71 0.87 31.14 -24.96
C THR A 71 2.31 31.47 -25.26
N THR A 72 2.54 32.20 -26.34
CA THR A 72 3.86 32.76 -26.66
C THR A 72 3.72 34.29 -26.66
N THR A 73 4.45 34.94 -25.75
CA THR A 73 4.52 36.39 -25.69
C THR A 73 5.89 36.86 -26.18
N ASN A 74 5.93 37.64 -27.25
CA ASN A 74 7.16 38.33 -27.66
C ASN A 74 7.20 39.71 -26.97
N THR A 75 7.93 39.80 -25.90
CA THR A 75 8.32 41.09 -25.27
C THR A 75 9.64 41.54 -25.90
N ALA A 76 9.59 42.39 -26.91
CA ALA A 76 10.78 43.14 -27.27
C ALA A 76 10.98 44.21 -26.23
N LEU A 77 11.99 44.06 -25.38
CA LEU A 77 12.49 45.08 -24.47
C LEU A 77 13.17 46.16 -25.33
N ASN A 78 12.41 47.03 -25.95
CA ASN A 78 12.92 48.29 -26.49
C ASN A 78 12.87 49.32 -25.36
N ILE A 79 14.05 49.71 -24.89
CA ILE A 79 14.21 50.83 -23.95
C ILE A 79 13.69 52.10 -24.63
N GLY A 80 12.42 52.45 -24.38
CA GLY A 80 11.82 53.67 -24.90
C GLY A 80 10.41 53.64 -25.42
N SER A 81 9.71 52.52 -25.47
CA SER A 81 8.29 52.45 -25.84
C SER A 81 7.57 51.28 -25.23
N ASP A 82 6.32 51.50 -24.91
CA ASP A 82 5.36 50.64 -24.20
C ASP A 82 5.48 49.13 -24.44
N GLY A 83 5.75 48.44 -23.32
CA GLY A 83 6.21 47.08 -23.34
C GLY A 83 5.14 46.03 -23.48
N PHE A 84 4.55 45.73 -24.52
CA PHE A 84 3.94 44.46 -24.99
C PHE A 84 3.67 44.63 -26.48
N SER A 85 4.38 43.88 -27.30
CA SER A 85 4.21 44.05 -28.74
C SER A 85 3.24 43.05 -29.37
N SER A 86 3.24 41.79 -28.95
CA SER A 86 2.29 40.78 -29.44
C SER A 86 2.23 39.55 -28.58
N GLY A 87 1.10 38.91 -28.52
CA GLY A 87 0.89 37.61 -27.87
C GLY A 87 0.15 36.64 -28.80
N VAL A 88 0.52 35.40 -28.78
CA VAL A 88 -0.15 34.32 -29.48
C VAL A 88 -0.65 33.29 -28.49
N LEU A 89 -1.95 33.04 -28.49
CA LEU A 89 -2.59 31.93 -27.81
C LEU A 89 -2.85 30.82 -28.81
N THR A 90 -2.24 29.70 -28.66
CA THR A 90 -2.42 28.55 -29.57
C THR A 90 -3.15 27.42 -28.89
N PRO A 91 -4.46 27.29 -29.04
CA PRO A 91 -5.17 26.05 -28.75
C PRO A 91 -4.66 24.95 -29.67
N SER A 92 -4.36 23.78 -29.08
CA SER A 92 -3.96 22.60 -29.85
C SER A 92 -4.72 21.38 -29.37
N LEU A 93 -5.24 20.62 -30.30
CA LEU A 93 -5.87 19.33 -30.09
C LEU A 93 -4.90 18.25 -30.58
N THR A 94 -4.43 17.41 -29.67
CA THR A 94 -3.45 16.36 -29.97
C THR A 94 -4.03 14.99 -29.71
N LEU A 95 -3.81 14.08 -30.65
CA LEU A 95 -4.03 12.65 -30.50
C LEU A 95 -2.65 11.99 -30.51
N GLU A 96 -2.23 11.45 -29.39
CA GLU A 96 -0.90 10.88 -29.22
C GLU A 96 -0.91 9.36 -29.37
N ASN A 97 0.16 8.79 -29.92
CA ASN A 97 0.36 7.34 -30.06
C ASN A 97 -0.68 6.57 -30.90
N ILE A 98 -1.37 7.21 -31.82
CA ILE A 98 -2.24 6.49 -32.76
C ILE A 98 -1.38 5.66 -33.72
N LEU A 99 -1.30 4.35 -33.45
CA LEU A 99 -0.44 3.43 -34.22
C LEU A 99 1.01 3.91 -34.33
N GLY A 100 1.51 4.57 -33.27
CA GLY A 100 2.87 5.13 -33.23
C GLY A 100 3.02 6.46 -33.96
N SER A 101 1.93 7.16 -34.23
CA SER A 101 1.89 8.49 -34.85
C SER A 101 1.17 9.48 -33.95
N ASP A 102 1.61 10.73 -33.97
CA ASP A 102 0.98 11.83 -33.23
C ASP A 102 0.27 12.75 -34.25
N LEU A 103 -1.01 12.99 -34.05
CA LEU A 103 -1.81 13.92 -34.85
C LEU A 103 -2.07 15.18 -34.01
N ALA A 104 -1.70 16.35 -34.52
CA ALA A 104 -1.93 17.62 -33.82
C ALA A 104 -2.64 18.62 -34.75
N LEU A 105 -3.75 19.19 -34.27
CA LEU A 105 -4.46 20.31 -34.85
C LEU A 105 -4.19 21.56 -34.02
N LYS A 106 -3.69 22.63 -34.62
CA LYS A 106 -3.38 23.90 -33.97
C LYS A 106 -4.16 25.03 -34.63
N ALA A 107 -4.69 25.95 -33.81
CA ALA A 107 -5.42 27.12 -34.29
C ALA A 107 -4.95 28.38 -33.54
N PRO A 108 -3.86 29.05 -33.98
CA PRO A 108 -3.30 30.18 -33.27
C PRO A 108 -4.25 31.39 -33.25
N LEU A 109 -4.38 32.04 -32.09
CA LEU A 109 -5.06 33.32 -31.90
C LEU A 109 -3.99 34.38 -31.62
N MET A 110 -3.94 35.42 -32.45
CA MET A 110 -2.93 36.49 -32.32
C MET A 110 -3.56 37.73 -31.72
N ALA A 111 -2.87 38.32 -30.75
CA ALA A 111 -3.20 39.63 -30.19
C ALA A 111 -2.02 40.58 -30.43
N SER A 112 -2.27 41.71 -31.06
CA SER A 112 -1.26 42.76 -31.27
C SER A 112 -1.65 44.01 -30.52
N SER A 113 -0.73 44.55 -29.71
CA SER A 113 -0.97 45.77 -28.96
C SER A 113 -0.82 47.03 -29.85
N SER A 114 -0.03 46.94 -30.90
CA SER A 114 0.20 48.06 -31.80
C SER A 114 -1.02 48.39 -32.68
N SER A 115 -1.87 47.39 -32.98
CA SER A 115 -3.08 47.58 -33.78
C SER A 115 -4.38 47.47 -32.99
N GLY A 116 -4.30 47.02 -31.73
CA GLY A 116 -5.49 46.72 -30.92
C GLY A 116 -6.37 45.59 -31.48
N THR A 117 -5.85 44.80 -32.43
CA THR A 117 -6.62 43.80 -33.17
C THR A 117 -6.35 42.39 -32.63
N LEU A 118 -7.43 41.64 -32.49
CA LEU A 118 -7.41 40.19 -32.33
C LEU A 118 -7.58 39.56 -33.74
N GLY A 119 -6.64 38.71 -34.13
CA GLY A 119 -6.69 38.01 -35.41
C GLY A 119 -6.51 36.48 -35.20
N PHE A 120 -6.90 35.74 -36.21
CA PHE A 120 -6.57 34.30 -36.26
C PHE A 120 -5.25 34.14 -37.02
N GLY A 121 -4.35 33.32 -36.50
CA GLY A 121 -3.21 32.87 -37.28
C GLY A 121 -3.55 31.61 -38.08
N ASP A 122 -2.61 31.17 -38.88
CA ASP A 122 -2.81 30.04 -39.80
C ASP A 122 -3.07 28.73 -39.07
N PRO A 123 -4.27 28.12 -39.18
CA PRO A 123 -4.53 26.82 -38.59
C PRO A 123 -3.69 25.74 -39.28
N SER A 124 -3.22 24.80 -38.53
CA SER A 124 -2.37 23.70 -39.03
C SER A 124 -2.77 22.36 -38.48
N LEU A 125 -2.72 21.34 -39.33
CA LEU A 125 -2.84 19.93 -38.99
C LEU A 125 -1.50 19.27 -39.27
N SER A 126 -0.95 18.55 -38.31
CA SER A 126 0.31 17.81 -38.48
C SER A 126 0.18 16.37 -38.01
N LEU A 127 0.70 15.46 -38.82
CA LEU A 127 0.86 14.04 -38.49
C LEU A 127 2.34 13.73 -38.40
N THR A 128 2.82 13.40 -37.22
CA THR A 128 4.23 13.06 -37.01
C THR A 128 4.37 11.58 -36.65
N ARG A 129 5.27 10.87 -37.32
CA ARG A 129 5.58 9.46 -37.06
C ARG A 129 7.08 9.22 -37.00
N LYS A 130 7.54 8.56 -35.93
CA LYS A 130 8.89 7.96 -35.90
C LYS A 130 8.87 6.66 -36.69
N LEU A 131 9.93 6.36 -37.44
CA LEU A 131 9.99 5.13 -38.24
C LEU A 131 10.15 3.88 -37.35
N PHE A 132 10.93 3.98 -36.29
CA PHE A 132 11.14 2.88 -35.35
C PHE A 132 10.35 3.16 -34.05
N VAL A 133 9.24 2.50 -33.89
CA VAL A 133 8.30 2.67 -32.77
C VAL A 133 8.23 1.36 -32.00
N GLU A 134 8.36 1.44 -30.69
CA GLU A 134 8.25 0.28 -29.80
C GLU A 134 6.95 0.34 -28.94
N THR A 135 5.88 0.93 -29.50
CA THR A 135 4.63 1.23 -28.80
C THR A 135 4.04 0.03 -28.06
N VAL A 136 4.21 -1.19 -28.62
CA VAL A 136 3.70 -2.41 -27.96
C VAL A 136 4.51 -2.74 -26.72
N ALA A 137 5.84 -2.60 -26.79
CA ALA A 137 6.69 -2.83 -25.60
C ALA A 137 6.48 -1.74 -24.55
N ASP A 138 6.31 -0.49 -24.97
CA ASP A 138 6.05 0.64 -24.07
C ASP A 138 4.68 0.50 -23.37
N ARG A 139 3.67 0.03 -24.10
CA ARG A 139 2.35 -0.28 -23.52
C ARG A 139 2.44 -1.42 -22.51
N LEU A 140 3.19 -2.49 -22.78
CA LEU A 140 3.40 -3.60 -21.84
C LEU A 140 4.14 -3.15 -20.58
N ASP A 141 5.11 -2.23 -20.70
CA ASP A 141 5.78 -1.66 -19.52
C ASP A 141 4.83 -0.77 -18.71
N ALA A 142 3.97 0.00 -19.37
CA ALA A 142 2.94 0.78 -18.68
C ALA A 142 1.93 -0.14 -17.96
N GLU A 143 1.53 -1.24 -18.59
CA GLU A 143 0.66 -2.27 -17.98
C GLU A 143 1.34 -2.94 -16.77
N ALA A 144 2.63 -3.28 -16.91
CA ALA A 144 3.42 -3.82 -15.80
C ALA A 144 3.51 -2.83 -14.63
N ALA A 145 3.64 -1.53 -14.92
CA ALA A 145 3.64 -0.49 -13.89
C ALA A 145 2.30 -0.42 -13.15
N VAL A 146 1.17 -0.58 -13.83
CA VAL A 146 -0.16 -0.65 -13.21
C VAL A 146 -0.25 -1.85 -12.26
N PHE A 147 0.10 -3.07 -12.72
CA PHE A 147 0.08 -4.26 -11.87
C PHE A 147 1.01 -4.13 -10.66
N SER A 148 2.20 -3.57 -10.85
CA SER A 148 3.15 -3.31 -9.76
C SER A 148 2.59 -2.32 -8.74
N ALA A 149 1.96 -1.24 -9.19
CA ALA A 149 1.34 -0.25 -8.32
C ALA A 149 0.11 -0.81 -7.59
N GLN A 150 -0.71 -1.64 -8.26
CA GLN A 150 -1.82 -2.38 -7.63
C GLN A 150 -1.30 -3.33 -6.56
N ALA A 151 -0.20 -4.04 -6.82
CA ALA A 151 0.45 -4.90 -5.82
C ALA A 151 0.90 -4.09 -4.60
N ALA A 152 1.48 -2.91 -4.81
CA ALA A 152 1.89 -2.02 -3.71
C ALA A 152 0.72 -1.56 -2.85
N VAL A 153 -0.42 -1.19 -3.46
CA VAL A 153 -1.65 -0.84 -2.73
C VAL A 153 -2.14 -2.02 -1.90
N ARG A 154 -2.28 -3.21 -2.50
CA ARG A 154 -2.72 -4.42 -1.78
C ARG A 154 -1.76 -4.81 -0.65
N ASN A 155 -0.46 -4.66 -0.86
CA ASN A 155 0.53 -4.93 0.20
C ASN A 155 0.40 -3.95 1.37
N ALA A 156 0.11 -2.68 1.11
CA ALA A 156 -0.15 -1.69 2.15
C ALA A 156 -1.44 -2.00 2.92
N GLU A 157 -2.52 -2.37 2.22
CA GLU A 157 -3.80 -2.80 2.82
C GLU A 157 -3.62 -4.05 3.69
N LYS A 158 -2.93 -5.07 3.17
CA LYS A 158 -2.57 -6.27 3.91
C LYS A 158 -1.75 -5.97 5.16
N ALA A 159 -0.71 -5.15 5.04
CA ALA A 159 0.14 -4.80 6.18
C ALA A 159 -0.68 -4.07 7.26
N MET A 160 -1.59 -3.18 6.87
CA MET A 160 -2.47 -2.45 7.79
C MET A 160 -3.45 -3.39 8.49
N SER A 161 -4.10 -4.31 7.78
CA SER A 161 -5.05 -5.25 8.38
C SER A 161 -4.36 -6.19 9.37
N LEU A 162 -3.17 -6.70 9.04
CA LEU A 162 -2.36 -7.53 9.94
C LEU A 162 -1.87 -6.75 11.16
N ALA A 163 -1.48 -5.48 10.99
CA ALA A 163 -1.07 -4.63 12.10
C ALA A 163 -2.24 -4.35 13.04
N LEU A 164 -3.40 -3.98 12.50
CA LEU A 164 -4.61 -3.72 13.31
C LEU A 164 -5.07 -4.98 14.05
N ALA A 165 -5.13 -6.14 13.38
CA ALA A 165 -5.49 -7.40 14.03
C ALA A 165 -4.53 -7.74 15.17
N ARG A 166 -3.22 -7.55 14.94
CA ARG A 166 -2.19 -7.76 15.97
C ARG A 166 -2.37 -6.83 17.17
N ASP A 167 -2.64 -5.54 16.90
CA ASP A 167 -2.86 -4.55 17.96
C ASP A 167 -4.07 -4.93 18.83
N ILE A 168 -5.18 -5.33 18.19
CA ILE A 168 -6.41 -5.74 18.89
C ILE A 168 -6.17 -6.99 19.74
N LEU A 169 -5.60 -8.04 19.16
CA LEU A 169 -5.35 -9.30 19.86
C LEU A 169 -4.33 -9.14 20.98
N ASN A 170 -3.28 -8.37 20.77
CA ASN A 170 -2.30 -8.04 21.80
C ASN A 170 -2.94 -7.20 22.93
N ALA A 171 -3.75 -6.20 22.58
CA ALA A 171 -4.43 -5.39 23.58
C ALA A 171 -5.38 -6.25 24.44
N LYS A 172 -6.10 -7.19 23.84
CA LYS A 172 -6.96 -8.13 24.58
C LYS A 172 -6.14 -9.07 25.48
N TYR A 173 -5.06 -9.64 24.96
CA TYR A 173 -4.15 -10.51 25.72
C TYR A 173 -3.54 -9.77 26.93
N TYR A 174 -2.92 -8.63 26.69
CA TYR A 174 -2.28 -7.86 27.77
C TYR A 174 -3.30 -7.26 28.75
N GLY A 175 -4.51 -6.93 28.29
CA GLY A 175 -5.60 -6.54 29.14
C GLY A 175 -6.00 -7.65 30.11
N SER A 176 -6.21 -8.88 29.63
CA SER A 176 -6.50 -10.05 30.45
C SER A 176 -5.34 -10.39 31.40
N LEU A 177 -4.10 -10.31 30.89
CA LEU A 177 -2.90 -10.55 31.70
C LEU A 177 -2.76 -9.53 32.84
N LEU A 178 -3.01 -8.26 32.57
CA LEU A 178 -2.97 -7.17 33.55
C LEU A 178 -4.03 -7.37 34.65
N GLU A 179 -5.27 -7.65 34.24
CA GLU A 179 -6.39 -7.88 35.17
C GLU A 179 -6.09 -9.06 36.10
N GLU A 180 -5.66 -10.20 35.52
CA GLU A 180 -5.40 -11.40 36.30
C GLU A 180 -4.18 -11.24 37.23
N ASN A 181 -3.07 -10.65 36.76
CA ASN A 181 -1.92 -10.43 37.63
C ASN A 181 -2.19 -9.41 38.74
N ASN A 182 -3.06 -8.45 38.56
CA ASN A 182 -3.49 -7.54 39.62
C ASN A 182 -4.31 -8.30 40.70
N LYS A 183 -5.22 -9.21 40.31
CA LYS A 183 -5.94 -10.09 41.22
C LYS A 183 -4.96 -10.99 42.01
N ASN A 184 -4.05 -11.63 41.25
CA ASN A 184 -3.06 -12.52 41.81
C ASN A 184 -2.12 -11.81 42.80
N LEU A 185 -1.68 -10.59 42.46
CA LEU A 185 -0.83 -9.79 43.35
C LEU A 185 -1.54 -9.47 44.68
N ALA A 186 -2.82 -9.05 44.63
CA ALA A 186 -3.59 -8.75 45.83
C ALA A 186 -3.75 -10.00 46.75
N ILE A 187 -3.99 -11.18 46.16
CA ILE A 187 -4.12 -12.43 46.90
C ILE A 187 -2.77 -12.85 47.49
N LEU A 188 -1.68 -12.80 46.70
CA LEU A 188 -0.34 -13.15 47.15
C LEU A 188 0.15 -12.27 48.30
N GLU A 189 -0.09 -10.94 48.25
CA GLU A 189 0.28 -10.00 49.31
C GLU A 189 -0.51 -10.28 50.61
N LYS A 190 -1.81 -10.64 50.50
CA LYS A 190 -2.65 -11.04 51.63
C LYS A 190 -2.12 -12.32 52.29
N VAL A 191 -1.88 -13.38 51.50
CA VAL A 191 -1.39 -14.68 52.00
C VAL A 191 0.00 -14.52 52.60
N ARG A 192 0.90 -13.76 51.96
CA ARG A 192 2.23 -13.44 52.52
C ARG A 192 2.16 -12.80 53.89
N GLY A 193 1.20 -11.86 54.10
CA GLY A 193 1.00 -11.21 55.40
C GLY A 193 0.54 -12.17 56.50
N ALA A 194 -0.12 -13.28 56.18
CA ALA A 194 -0.59 -14.30 57.11
C ALA A 194 0.43 -15.41 57.35
N THR A 195 1.37 -15.63 56.43
CA THR A 195 2.35 -16.73 56.47
C THR A 195 3.51 -16.41 57.43
N LYS A 196 3.91 -17.40 58.27
CA LYS A 196 4.98 -17.27 59.24
C LYS A 196 6.24 -18.08 58.86
N ASP A 197 6.10 -19.04 57.94
CA ASP A 197 7.22 -19.86 57.49
C ASP A 197 8.16 -19.07 56.56
N THR A 198 9.45 -19.02 56.91
CA THR A 198 10.46 -18.27 56.18
C THR A 198 10.71 -18.82 54.76
N ILE A 199 10.51 -20.12 54.53
CA ILE A 199 10.69 -20.72 53.20
C ILE A 199 9.49 -20.34 52.33
N ALA A 200 8.29 -20.48 52.85
CA ALA A 200 7.05 -20.10 52.15
C ALA A 200 7.01 -18.59 51.85
N ILE A 201 7.46 -17.73 52.77
CA ILE A 201 7.58 -16.27 52.52
C ILE A 201 8.48 -15.97 51.32
N ARG A 202 9.63 -16.64 51.18
CA ARG A 202 10.54 -16.41 50.03
C ARG A 202 9.92 -16.83 48.71
N GLU A 203 9.17 -17.92 48.68
CA GLU A 203 8.45 -18.35 47.46
C GLU A 203 7.33 -17.36 47.11
N LEU A 204 6.57 -16.89 48.09
CA LEU A 204 5.55 -15.85 47.89
C LEU A 204 6.17 -14.52 47.42
N ASP A 205 7.29 -14.07 48.00
CA ASP A 205 8.00 -12.88 47.58
C ASP A 205 8.48 -12.99 46.10
N LYS A 206 8.98 -14.16 45.70
CA LYS A 206 9.34 -14.44 44.31
C LYS A 206 8.12 -14.36 43.38
N ARG A 207 6.98 -14.95 43.76
CA ARG A 207 5.72 -14.89 42.97
C ARG A 207 5.18 -13.47 42.91
N ILE A 208 5.24 -12.67 43.96
CA ILE A 208 4.89 -11.26 44.01
C ILE A 208 5.75 -10.46 43.00
N LEU A 209 7.06 -10.70 42.97
CA LEU A 209 7.94 -10.04 42.00
C LEU A 209 7.66 -10.46 40.57
N GLN A 210 7.31 -11.73 40.34
CA GLN A 210 6.89 -12.21 39.01
C GLN A 210 5.59 -11.54 38.56
N ALA A 211 4.57 -11.44 39.42
CA ALA A 211 3.32 -10.75 39.14
C ALA A 211 3.55 -9.25 38.87
N LYS A 212 4.37 -8.56 39.69
CA LYS A 212 4.73 -7.16 39.45
C LYS A 212 5.46 -6.96 38.11
N LYS A 213 6.35 -7.88 37.72
CA LYS A 213 7.02 -7.87 36.43
C LYS A 213 6.01 -8.04 35.29
N ALA A 214 5.09 -8.99 35.41
CA ALA A 214 4.05 -9.23 34.40
C ALA A 214 3.10 -8.02 34.24
N ILE A 215 2.71 -7.38 35.36
CA ILE A 215 1.94 -6.13 35.36
C ILE A 215 2.68 -5.03 34.63
N LEU A 216 3.96 -4.83 34.90
CA LEU A 216 4.77 -3.81 34.23
C LEU A 216 4.86 -4.06 32.71
N VAL A 217 5.10 -5.32 32.31
CA VAL A 217 5.16 -5.71 30.88
C VAL A 217 3.82 -5.45 30.20
N ALA A 218 2.72 -5.88 30.83
CA ALA A 218 1.38 -5.68 30.28
C ALA A 218 1.00 -4.19 30.17
N THR A 219 1.33 -3.39 31.20
CA THR A 219 1.08 -1.95 31.20
C THR A 219 1.85 -1.24 30.10
N ASN A 220 3.14 -1.57 29.92
CA ASN A 220 3.94 -0.99 28.85
C ASN A 220 3.41 -1.39 27.46
N ALA A 221 3.07 -2.68 27.27
CA ALA A 221 2.51 -3.14 26.01
C ALA A 221 1.15 -2.47 25.70
N LEU A 222 0.30 -2.25 26.70
CA LEU A 222 -0.96 -1.51 26.53
C LEU A 222 -0.76 0.00 26.30
N ALA A 223 0.34 0.58 26.79
CA ALA A 223 0.66 1.97 26.52
C ALA A 223 0.93 2.23 25.03
N ASP A 224 1.54 1.26 24.34
CA ASP A 224 1.85 1.33 22.91
C ASP A 224 0.60 1.14 22.02
N VAL A 225 -0.51 0.63 22.58
CA VAL A 225 -1.77 0.49 21.83
C VAL A 225 -2.43 1.84 21.66
N THR A 226 -2.91 2.12 20.46
CA THR A 226 -3.59 3.38 20.12
C THR A 226 -4.97 3.50 20.79
N ASP A 227 -5.43 4.73 21.02
CA ASP A 227 -6.65 4.98 21.77
C ASP A 227 -7.92 4.51 21.03
N ASP A 228 -7.89 4.49 19.69
CA ASP A 228 -8.97 3.95 18.85
C ASP A 228 -9.24 2.46 19.12
N VAL A 229 -8.19 1.67 19.35
CA VAL A 229 -8.30 0.25 19.75
C VAL A 229 -8.71 0.11 21.20
N LYS A 230 -8.11 0.88 22.12
CA LYS A 230 -8.42 0.81 23.56
C LYS A 230 -9.90 1.08 23.87
N LEU A 231 -10.49 2.07 23.20
CA LEU A 231 -11.89 2.47 23.43
C LEU A 231 -12.90 1.44 22.91
N ASN A 232 -12.52 0.63 21.92
CA ASN A 232 -13.44 -0.28 21.21
C ASN A 232 -13.02 -1.76 21.27
N ILE A 233 -12.14 -2.12 22.20
CA ILE A 233 -11.43 -3.41 22.21
C ILE A 233 -12.34 -4.63 22.15
N ASP A 234 -13.48 -4.62 22.86
CA ASP A 234 -14.36 -5.79 22.91
C ASP A 234 -15.14 -5.97 21.61
N ALA A 235 -15.60 -4.86 20.99
CA ALA A 235 -16.26 -4.88 19.69
C ALA A 235 -15.28 -5.33 18.61
N LEU A 236 -14.09 -4.72 18.56
CA LEU A 236 -13.03 -5.04 17.58
C LEU A 236 -12.54 -6.49 17.72
N ASN A 237 -12.40 -6.99 18.96
CA ASN A 237 -12.03 -8.38 19.18
C ASN A 237 -13.11 -9.35 18.70
N SER A 238 -14.38 -9.02 18.90
CA SER A 238 -15.51 -9.80 18.38
C SER A 238 -15.49 -9.83 16.85
N ASP A 239 -15.21 -8.70 16.20
CA ASP A 239 -15.11 -8.60 14.74
C ASP A 239 -13.95 -9.46 14.21
N VAL A 240 -12.76 -9.37 14.82
CA VAL A 240 -11.60 -10.20 14.44
C VAL A 240 -11.88 -11.69 14.61
N LEU A 241 -12.53 -12.07 15.70
CA LEU A 241 -12.92 -13.47 15.93
C LEU A 241 -14.00 -13.94 14.95
N GLY A 242 -14.96 -13.07 14.58
CA GLY A 242 -15.97 -13.34 13.56
C GLY A 242 -15.37 -13.54 12.17
N MET A 243 -14.34 -12.81 11.82
CA MET A 243 -13.60 -13.00 10.55
C MET A 243 -12.90 -14.37 10.48
N ARG A 244 -12.58 -15.00 11.62
CA ARG A 244 -11.96 -16.34 11.67
C ARG A 244 -12.72 -17.37 10.85
N ASP A 245 -14.04 -17.30 10.85
CA ASP A 245 -14.89 -18.28 10.19
C ASP A 245 -14.96 -18.07 8.67
N THR A 246 -14.69 -16.86 8.20
CA THR A 246 -14.60 -16.53 6.77
C THR A 246 -13.26 -16.93 6.15
N TRP A 247 -12.22 -17.15 6.96
CA TRP A 247 -10.87 -17.52 6.51
C TRP A 247 -10.62 -19.02 6.46
N THR A 248 -11.63 -19.83 6.65
CA THR A 248 -11.55 -21.29 6.62
C THR A 248 -11.66 -21.91 5.22
N THR A 249 -11.48 -21.12 4.16
CA THR A 249 -11.44 -21.63 2.79
C THR A 249 -10.35 -22.71 2.65
N PRO A 250 -10.64 -23.86 2.02
CA PRO A 250 -9.65 -24.91 1.84
C PRO A 250 -8.45 -24.35 1.07
N ILE A 251 -7.31 -24.38 1.71
CA ILE A 251 -6.06 -23.78 1.24
C ILE A 251 -5.44 -24.59 0.11
N ASP A 252 -5.95 -25.79 -0.14
CA ASP A 252 -5.33 -26.78 -1.02
C ASP A 252 -5.56 -26.53 -2.52
N ASP A 253 -6.51 -25.65 -2.91
CA ASP A 253 -6.92 -25.49 -4.32
C ASP A 253 -6.55 -24.17 -4.99
N ILE A 254 -5.95 -23.20 -4.27
CA ILE A 254 -5.62 -21.91 -4.86
C ILE A 254 -4.14 -21.85 -5.20
N ALA A 255 -3.84 -22.08 -6.49
CA ALA A 255 -2.48 -21.90 -6.99
C ALA A 255 -2.00 -20.44 -6.73
N PRO A 256 -0.80 -20.25 -6.17
CA PRO A 256 -0.24 -18.90 -5.96
C PRO A 256 0.09 -18.14 -7.27
N THR A 257 -0.51 -18.52 -8.36
CA THR A 257 -0.20 -18.03 -9.72
C THR A 257 -0.81 -16.67 -10.05
N SER A 258 -1.70 -16.14 -9.22
CA SER A 258 -2.41 -14.87 -9.50
C SER A 258 -1.86 -13.65 -8.77
N SER A 259 -0.58 -13.65 -8.40
CA SER A 259 0.05 -12.48 -7.82
C SER A 259 0.20 -11.36 -8.85
N LEU A 260 -0.31 -10.17 -8.54
CA LEU A 260 -0.14 -8.97 -9.38
C LEU A 260 1.33 -8.66 -9.67
N GLU A 261 2.22 -8.96 -8.74
CA GLU A 261 3.65 -8.79 -8.90
C GLU A 261 4.23 -9.75 -9.96
N ILE A 262 3.74 -10.98 -10.01
CA ILE A 262 4.09 -11.96 -11.06
C ILE A 262 3.60 -11.47 -12.41
N HIS A 263 2.36 -10.98 -12.52
CA HIS A 263 1.83 -10.43 -13.77
C HIS A 263 2.60 -9.20 -14.24
N ALA A 264 3.00 -8.31 -13.32
CA ALA A 264 3.86 -7.17 -13.65
C ALA A 264 5.18 -7.63 -14.28
N LEU A 265 5.83 -8.66 -13.70
CA LEU A 265 7.06 -9.22 -14.22
C LEU A 265 6.87 -9.96 -15.55
N GLU A 266 5.74 -10.63 -15.75
CA GLU A 266 5.41 -11.27 -17.04
C GLU A 266 5.23 -10.24 -18.16
N CYS A 267 4.51 -9.15 -17.91
CA CYS A 267 4.39 -8.04 -18.87
C CYS A 267 5.75 -7.39 -19.17
N SER A 268 6.56 -7.15 -18.13
CA SER A 268 7.90 -6.60 -18.28
C SER A 268 8.84 -7.53 -19.07
N LEU A 269 8.72 -8.86 -18.88
CA LEU A 269 9.49 -9.86 -19.63
C LEU A 269 9.12 -9.87 -21.11
N GLU A 270 7.84 -9.80 -21.40
CA GLU A 270 7.36 -9.75 -22.79
C GLU A 270 7.81 -8.44 -23.47
N ALA A 271 7.72 -7.29 -22.78
CA ALA A 271 8.25 -6.02 -23.28
C ALA A 271 9.76 -6.10 -23.57
N ALA A 272 10.52 -6.68 -22.63
CA ALA A 272 11.96 -6.83 -22.77
C ALA A 272 12.33 -7.76 -23.96
N LYS A 273 11.61 -8.88 -24.15
CA LYS A 273 11.80 -9.78 -25.30
C LYS A 273 11.52 -9.09 -26.63
N ARG A 274 10.48 -8.27 -26.70
CA ARG A 274 10.16 -7.47 -27.90
C ARG A 274 11.27 -6.48 -28.22
N ARG A 275 11.82 -5.80 -27.21
CA ARG A 275 12.97 -4.89 -27.40
C ARG A 275 14.25 -5.63 -27.79
N GLN A 276 14.45 -6.83 -27.31
CA GLN A 276 15.60 -7.67 -27.68
C GLN A 276 15.62 -7.99 -29.16
N THR A 277 14.45 -8.23 -29.78
CA THR A 277 14.32 -8.51 -31.22
C THR A 277 14.90 -7.38 -32.07
N PHE A 278 14.88 -6.14 -31.57
CA PHE A 278 15.40 -4.95 -32.24
C PHE A 278 16.59 -4.36 -31.47
N SER A 279 17.51 -5.19 -31.00
CA SER A 279 18.67 -4.76 -30.21
C SER A 279 19.63 -3.80 -30.94
N ILE A 280 19.53 -3.74 -32.27
CA ILE A 280 20.32 -2.82 -33.11
C ILE A 280 19.74 -1.39 -33.15
N LEU A 281 18.49 -1.19 -32.74
CA LEU A 281 17.85 0.14 -32.81
C LEU A 281 18.64 1.29 -32.15
N PRO A 282 19.32 1.10 -31.01
CA PRO A 282 20.15 2.16 -30.43
C PRO A 282 21.27 2.68 -31.33
N TYR A 283 21.70 1.87 -32.30
CA TYR A 283 22.74 2.27 -33.28
C TYR A 283 22.18 2.91 -34.54
N LEU A 284 20.88 2.84 -34.75
CA LEU A 284 20.22 3.43 -35.90
C LEU A 284 19.67 4.80 -35.55
N PRO A 285 19.85 5.80 -36.44
CA PRO A 285 19.11 7.03 -36.27
C PRO A 285 17.63 6.74 -36.42
N ASN A 286 16.79 7.34 -35.56
CA ASN A 286 15.35 7.17 -35.62
C ASN A 286 14.70 8.40 -36.29
N PRO A 287 14.54 8.39 -37.60
CA PRO A 287 13.98 9.54 -38.29
C PRO A 287 12.49 9.70 -37.98
N SER A 288 12.06 10.94 -37.93
CA SER A 288 10.65 11.28 -37.88
C SER A 288 10.20 11.88 -39.22
N VAL A 289 9.04 11.43 -39.65
CA VAL A 289 8.35 12.01 -40.83
C VAL A 289 7.17 12.80 -40.31
N THR A 290 7.08 14.05 -40.73
CA THR A 290 5.93 14.91 -40.41
C THR A 290 5.26 15.34 -41.72
N ALA A 291 4.00 14.98 -41.85
CA ALA A 291 3.11 15.56 -42.86
C ALA A 291 2.37 16.72 -42.22
N SER A 292 2.38 17.87 -42.84
CA SER A 292 1.68 19.08 -42.35
C SER A 292 0.77 19.66 -43.42
N LEU A 293 -0.36 20.14 -42.97
CA LEU A 293 -1.33 20.88 -43.75
C LEU A 293 -1.64 22.18 -43.01
N SER A 294 -1.44 23.32 -43.64
CA SER A 294 -1.75 24.62 -43.05
C SER A 294 -2.59 25.45 -44.02
N TYR A 295 -3.53 26.21 -43.47
CA TYR A 295 -4.33 27.12 -44.24
C TYR A 295 -3.85 28.55 -44.00
N ASN A 296 -3.31 29.19 -45.04
CA ASN A 296 -2.86 30.56 -44.96
C ASN A 296 -4.05 31.51 -45.09
N LEU A 297 -4.41 32.18 -44.01
CA LEU A 297 -5.59 33.05 -43.95
C LEU A 297 -5.43 34.32 -44.81
N ASP A 298 -4.22 34.85 -44.91
CA ASP A 298 -3.96 36.09 -45.67
C ASP A 298 -4.03 35.87 -47.18
N LYS A 299 -3.54 34.72 -47.65
CA LYS A 299 -3.47 34.36 -49.05
C LYS A 299 -4.66 33.51 -49.52
N ASN A 300 -5.47 33.04 -48.57
CA ASN A 300 -6.56 32.09 -48.83
C ASN A 300 -6.10 30.84 -49.58
N THR A 301 -4.93 30.30 -49.21
CA THR A 301 -4.30 29.13 -49.80
C THR A 301 -4.11 28.02 -48.82
N LEU A 302 -4.21 26.77 -49.32
CA LEU A 302 -3.92 25.56 -48.57
C LEU A 302 -2.49 25.12 -48.88
N ASP A 303 -1.63 25.18 -47.90
CA ASP A 303 -0.24 24.77 -48.04
C ASP A 303 -0.05 23.40 -47.38
N TRP A 304 0.62 22.49 -48.07
CA TRP A 304 0.98 21.19 -47.56
C TRP A 304 2.48 20.97 -47.62
N GLY A 305 3.02 20.20 -46.68
CA GLY A 305 4.44 19.92 -46.59
C GLY A 305 4.75 18.58 -46.00
N PHE A 306 5.85 18.02 -46.44
CA PHE A 306 6.49 16.88 -45.76
C PHE A 306 7.83 17.32 -45.23
N SER A 307 8.09 17.04 -43.98
CA SER A 307 9.42 17.20 -43.38
C SER A 307 9.95 15.86 -42.92
N PHE A 308 11.22 15.64 -43.19
CA PHE A 308 11.98 14.50 -42.69
C PHE A 308 13.02 15.03 -41.71
N SER A 309 12.92 14.63 -40.46
CA SER A 309 13.86 15.02 -39.43
C SER A 309 14.66 13.82 -38.99
N LEU A 310 16.01 13.94 -39.03
CA LEU A 310 16.94 12.94 -38.58
C LEU A 310 17.88 13.62 -37.60
N SER A 311 17.88 13.15 -36.36
CA SER A 311 18.88 13.53 -35.35
C SER A 311 19.74 12.33 -35.01
N TYR A 312 21.05 12.50 -35.05
CA TYR A 312 22.00 11.47 -34.75
C TYR A 312 23.22 12.06 -34.05
N ASP A 313 23.46 11.66 -32.84
CA ASP A 313 24.65 12.06 -32.11
C ASP A 313 25.85 11.21 -32.55
N ALA A 314 26.78 11.82 -33.25
CA ALA A 314 27.98 11.09 -33.78
C ALA A 314 28.87 10.58 -32.64
N ILE A 315 28.90 11.27 -31.50
CA ILE A 315 29.69 10.91 -30.31
C ILE A 315 28.73 10.85 -29.13
N ASP A 316 28.49 9.66 -28.58
CA ASP A 316 27.52 9.39 -27.53
C ASP A 316 28.13 8.85 -26.22
N LYS A 317 29.47 8.94 -26.08
CA LYS A 317 30.19 8.47 -24.88
C LYS A 317 29.89 7.00 -24.48
N GLY A 318 29.40 6.18 -25.40
CA GLY A 318 29.12 4.76 -25.20
C GLY A 318 27.68 4.46 -24.76
N GLU A 319 26.79 5.44 -24.74
CA GLU A 319 25.37 5.25 -24.34
C GLU A 319 24.63 4.24 -25.24
N ARG A 320 24.92 4.23 -26.55
CA ARG A 320 24.34 3.25 -27.48
C ARG A 320 24.80 1.83 -27.20
N ALA A 321 26.09 1.64 -26.93
CA ALA A 321 26.62 0.34 -26.56
C ALA A 321 25.97 -0.17 -25.26
N LEU A 322 25.83 0.70 -24.26
CA LEU A 322 25.16 0.36 -23.01
C LEU A 322 23.67 0.03 -23.24
N ASN A 323 22.98 0.80 -24.06
CA ASN A 323 21.57 0.56 -24.36
C ASN A 323 21.36 -0.73 -25.16
N ALA A 324 22.24 -1.05 -26.11
CA ALA A 324 22.21 -2.32 -26.83
C ALA A 324 22.49 -3.51 -25.89
N TYR A 325 23.48 -3.39 -25.01
CA TYR A 325 23.80 -4.39 -24.01
C TYR A 325 22.60 -4.61 -23.04
N LYS A 326 22.00 -3.52 -22.54
CA LYS A 326 20.80 -3.60 -21.70
C LYS A 326 19.68 -4.35 -22.42
N ARG A 327 19.43 -4.09 -23.71
CA ARG A 327 18.39 -4.79 -24.48
C ARG A 327 18.66 -6.30 -24.60
N GLN A 328 19.92 -6.71 -24.66
CA GLN A 328 20.29 -8.12 -24.75
C GLN A 328 20.15 -8.85 -23.41
N GLU A 329 20.61 -8.23 -22.32
CA GLU A 329 20.66 -8.87 -20.99
C GLU A 329 19.37 -8.73 -20.18
N TYR A 330 18.58 -7.67 -20.41
CA TYR A 330 17.43 -7.35 -19.61
C TYR A 330 16.35 -8.45 -19.57
N PRO A 331 16.03 -9.16 -20.69
CA PRO A 331 15.08 -10.28 -20.64
C PRO A 331 15.53 -11.40 -19.70
N GLN A 332 16.83 -11.71 -19.66
CA GLN A 332 17.35 -12.72 -18.74
C GLN A 332 17.23 -12.26 -17.29
N ILE A 333 17.53 -10.99 -17.01
CA ILE A 333 17.40 -10.42 -15.66
C ILE A 333 15.96 -10.50 -15.20
N ILE A 334 14.98 -10.13 -16.05
CA ILE A 334 13.56 -10.19 -15.69
C ILE A 334 13.09 -11.64 -15.52
N ALA A 335 13.56 -12.57 -16.37
CA ALA A 335 13.22 -14.00 -16.22
C ALA A 335 13.69 -14.55 -14.86
N LEU A 336 14.91 -14.21 -14.43
CA LEU A 336 15.43 -14.61 -13.12
C LEU A 336 14.64 -13.95 -11.96
N LYS A 337 14.25 -12.69 -12.12
CA LYS A 337 13.37 -12.02 -11.14
C LYS A 337 12.01 -12.69 -11.04
N LEU A 338 11.41 -13.08 -12.18
CA LEU A 338 10.13 -13.78 -12.22
C LEU A 338 10.21 -15.15 -11.54
N GLU A 339 11.26 -15.92 -11.81
CA GLU A 339 11.51 -17.19 -11.15
C GLU A 339 11.69 -17.02 -9.63
N SER A 340 12.49 -16.03 -9.23
CA SER A 340 12.69 -15.68 -7.81
C SER A 340 11.38 -15.25 -7.14
N ALA A 341 10.55 -14.43 -7.79
CA ALA A 341 9.26 -13.99 -7.26
C ALA A 341 8.31 -15.17 -7.05
N ARG A 342 8.22 -16.08 -8.02
CA ARG A 342 7.42 -17.31 -7.90
C ARG A 342 7.89 -18.19 -6.75
N LYS A 343 9.20 -18.39 -6.64
CA LYS A 343 9.81 -19.16 -5.54
C LYS A 343 9.55 -18.50 -4.19
N ASN A 344 9.77 -17.19 -4.08
CA ASN A 344 9.54 -16.45 -2.84
C ASN A 344 8.07 -16.51 -2.38
N LEU A 345 7.13 -16.46 -3.33
CA LEU A 345 5.70 -16.62 -3.04
C LEU A 345 5.41 -18.01 -2.48
N ALA A 346 5.88 -19.07 -3.15
CA ALA A 346 5.70 -20.45 -2.71
C ALA A 346 6.36 -20.72 -1.35
N ASP A 347 7.60 -20.24 -1.16
CA ASP A 347 8.34 -20.36 0.11
C ASP A 347 7.67 -19.57 1.22
N GLY A 348 7.09 -18.40 0.91
CA GLY A 348 6.33 -17.58 1.88
C GLY A 348 5.10 -18.33 2.39
N VAL A 349 4.29 -18.89 1.49
CA VAL A 349 3.11 -19.69 1.84
C VAL A 349 3.51 -20.91 2.65
N ARG A 350 4.52 -21.67 2.20
CA ARG A 350 5.01 -22.86 2.91
C ARG A 350 5.44 -22.55 4.33
N LYS A 351 6.22 -21.45 4.54
CA LYS A 351 6.67 -21.05 5.88
C LYS A 351 5.50 -20.72 6.81
N ILE A 352 4.45 -20.09 6.29
CA ILE A 352 3.26 -19.80 7.10
C ILE A 352 2.54 -21.09 7.48
N GLN A 353 2.43 -22.05 6.56
CA GLN A 353 1.82 -23.37 6.82
C GLN A 353 2.64 -24.14 7.87
N GLU A 354 3.97 -24.20 7.72
CA GLU A 354 4.87 -24.80 8.71
C GLU A 354 4.71 -24.16 10.11
N ASN A 355 4.64 -22.82 10.16
CA ASN A 355 4.41 -22.09 11.42
C ASN A 355 3.03 -22.41 12.03
N LEU A 356 1.99 -22.56 11.20
CA LEU A 356 0.66 -22.94 11.67
C LEU A 356 0.66 -24.35 12.27
N GLU A 357 1.37 -25.31 11.66
CA GLU A 357 1.51 -26.64 12.21
C GLU A 357 2.26 -26.64 13.56
N LEU A 358 3.34 -25.88 13.67
CA LEU A 358 4.05 -25.71 14.93
C LEU A 358 3.15 -25.11 16.02
N LEU A 359 2.42 -24.04 15.72
CA LEU A 359 1.50 -23.41 16.66
C LEU A 359 0.35 -24.35 17.08
N LYS A 360 -0.12 -25.22 16.18
CA LYS A 360 -1.12 -26.24 16.54
C LYS A 360 -0.54 -27.27 17.54
N LEU A 361 0.71 -27.68 17.36
CA LEU A 361 1.40 -28.56 18.32
C LEU A 361 1.62 -27.85 19.66
N ASP A 362 2.07 -26.59 19.63
CA ASP A 362 2.21 -25.76 20.84
C ASP A 362 0.87 -25.63 21.59
N ARG A 363 -0.24 -25.49 20.85
CA ARG A 363 -1.58 -25.44 21.45
C ARG A 363 -1.97 -26.76 22.10
N GLN A 364 -1.66 -27.90 21.48
CA GLN A 364 -1.89 -29.22 22.09
C GLN A 364 -1.06 -29.43 23.36
N ILE A 365 0.21 -29.01 23.34
CA ILE A 365 1.08 -29.07 24.55
C ILE A 365 0.48 -28.17 25.64
N GLN A 366 0.03 -26.97 25.27
CA GLN A 366 -0.57 -26.03 26.23
C GLN A 366 -1.88 -26.56 26.82
N ASP A 367 -2.72 -27.28 26.01
CA ASP A 367 -3.94 -27.89 26.47
C ASP A 367 -3.66 -28.97 27.55
N LEU A 368 -2.60 -29.77 27.35
CA LEU A 368 -2.13 -30.73 28.37
C LEU A 368 -1.61 -30.02 29.63
N THR A 369 -0.83 -28.92 29.47
CA THR A 369 -0.33 -28.12 30.56
C THR A 369 -1.48 -27.49 31.37
N ILE A 370 -2.52 -27.00 30.71
CA ILE A 370 -3.71 -26.48 31.39
C ILE A 370 -4.46 -27.59 32.11
N ALA A 371 -4.57 -28.78 31.52
CA ALA A 371 -5.20 -29.94 32.17
C ALA A 371 -4.43 -30.34 33.42
N ASP A 372 -3.10 -30.46 33.37
CA ASP A 372 -2.24 -30.77 34.52
C ASP A 372 -2.34 -29.68 35.62
N ALA A 373 -2.35 -28.41 35.24
CA ALA A 373 -2.51 -27.29 36.16
C ALA A 373 -3.89 -27.31 36.85
N LYS A 374 -4.93 -27.71 36.10
CA LYS A 374 -6.30 -27.85 36.61
C LYS A 374 -6.39 -29.00 37.59
N ASP A 375 -5.86 -30.17 37.25
CA ASP A 375 -5.82 -31.32 38.17
C ASP A 375 -5.04 -31.01 39.46
N ALA A 376 -3.92 -30.30 39.35
CA ALA A 376 -3.16 -29.80 40.48
C ALA A 376 -3.98 -28.85 41.35
N ALA A 377 -4.65 -27.86 40.74
CA ALA A 377 -5.50 -26.88 41.42
C ALA A 377 -6.69 -27.57 42.14
N ASP A 378 -7.33 -28.55 41.49
CA ASP A 378 -8.42 -29.33 42.07
C ASP A 378 -7.95 -30.21 43.25
N LEU A 379 -6.76 -30.82 43.15
CA LEU A 379 -6.14 -31.56 44.22
C LEU A 379 -5.83 -30.67 45.44
N MET A 380 -5.19 -29.52 45.18
CA MET A 380 -4.86 -28.54 46.23
C MET A 380 -6.11 -27.96 46.88
N ALA A 381 -7.19 -27.76 46.16
CA ALA A 381 -8.48 -27.32 46.69
C ALA A 381 -9.08 -28.35 47.67
N ARG A 382 -9.00 -29.66 47.36
CA ARG A 382 -9.45 -30.76 48.22
C ARG A 382 -8.59 -30.87 49.47
N LEU A 383 -7.28 -30.79 49.33
CA LEU A 383 -6.34 -30.87 50.46
C LEU A 383 -6.48 -29.65 51.38
N TYR A 384 -6.70 -28.45 50.83
CA TYR A 384 -6.95 -27.25 51.62
C TYR A 384 -8.28 -27.33 52.40
N SER A 385 -9.36 -27.75 51.74
CA SER A 385 -10.64 -27.95 52.40
C SER A 385 -10.60 -29.01 53.51
N GLY A 386 -9.72 -30.02 53.38
CA GLY A 386 -9.45 -31.04 54.40
C GLY A 386 -8.49 -30.58 55.49
N GLY A 387 -7.90 -29.38 55.39
CA GLY A 387 -6.92 -28.87 56.37
C GLY A 387 -5.54 -29.51 56.29
N PHE A 388 -5.23 -30.19 55.16
CA PHE A 388 -3.93 -30.90 54.98
C PHE A 388 -2.83 -30.02 54.42
N ILE A 389 -3.17 -28.89 53.81
CA ILE A 389 -2.21 -27.92 53.28
C ILE A 389 -2.57 -26.49 53.68
N SER A 390 -1.60 -25.61 53.57
CA SER A 390 -1.76 -24.19 53.86
C SER A 390 -2.43 -23.44 52.71
N GLU A 391 -2.99 -22.24 53.00
CA GLU A 391 -3.64 -21.37 52.04
C GLU A 391 -2.72 -20.96 50.89
N GLU A 392 -1.42 -20.74 51.15
CA GLU A 392 -0.45 -20.36 50.14
C GLU A 392 -0.31 -21.42 49.03
N ASN A 393 -0.25 -22.70 49.35
CA ASN A 393 -0.13 -23.77 48.36
C ASN A 393 -1.37 -23.86 47.46
N TYR A 394 -2.55 -23.70 48.05
CA TYR A 394 -3.81 -23.65 47.29
C TYR A 394 -3.83 -22.44 46.36
N VAL A 395 -3.49 -21.25 46.84
CA VAL A 395 -3.48 -20.02 46.05
C VAL A 395 -2.49 -20.08 44.88
N ILE A 396 -1.29 -20.60 45.14
CA ILE A 396 -0.27 -20.78 44.09
C ILE A 396 -0.80 -21.64 42.95
N ALA A 397 -1.45 -22.77 43.26
CA ALA A 397 -2.00 -23.66 42.23
C ALA A 397 -3.12 -23.00 41.40
N GLN A 398 -3.98 -22.17 42.04
CA GLN A 398 -5.00 -21.41 41.32
C GLN A 398 -4.40 -20.35 40.38
N ILE A 399 -3.34 -19.66 40.81
CA ILE A 399 -2.61 -18.68 40.03
C ILE A 399 -1.94 -19.35 38.82
N ASP A 400 -1.29 -20.52 39.05
CA ASP A 400 -0.61 -21.25 37.97
C ASP A 400 -1.64 -21.67 36.88
N LEU A 401 -2.82 -22.17 37.27
CA LEU A 401 -3.90 -22.49 36.33
C LEU A 401 -4.38 -21.24 35.53
N ALA A 402 -4.56 -20.10 36.21
CA ALA A 402 -4.98 -18.87 35.55
C ALA A 402 -3.94 -18.39 34.55
N VAL A 403 -2.65 -18.42 34.91
CA VAL A 403 -1.55 -18.03 33.99
C VAL A 403 -1.49 -18.96 32.78
N GLU A 404 -1.58 -20.28 32.97
CA GLU A 404 -1.52 -21.23 31.86
C GLU A 404 -2.74 -21.09 30.91
N THR A 405 -3.91 -20.75 31.47
CA THR A 405 -5.11 -20.47 30.64
C THR A 405 -4.90 -19.23 29.75
N ILE A 406 -4.30 -18.15 30.27
CA ILE A 406 -3.97 -16.94 29.50
C ILE A 406 -2.90 -17.23 28.45
N ASN A 407 -1.89 -18.07 28.77
CA ASN A 407 -0.88 -18.50 27.81
C ASN A 407 -1.52 -19.25 26.63
N GLY A 408 -2.53 -20.08 26.89
CA GLY A 408 -3.31 -20.76 25.85
C GLY A 408 -4.05 -19.78 24.91
N GLN A 409 -4.66 -18.75 25.44
CA GLN A 409 -5.30 -17.69 24.65
C GLN A 409 -4.28 -16.98 23.72
N LYS A 410 -3.05 -16.76 24.20
CA LYS A 410 -1.99 -16.16 23.37
C LYS A 410 -1.68 -17.01 22.14
N ILE A 411 -1.59 -18.33 22.30
CA ILE A 411 -1.33 -19.25 21.19
C ILE A 411 -2.53 -19.23 20.19
N ASP A 412 -3.77 -19.20 20.69
CA ASP A 412 -4.95 -19.08 19.84
C ASP A 412 -4.93 -17.78 19.00
N PHE A 413 -4.49 -16.67 19.59
CA PHE A 413 -4.32 -15.39 18.88
C PHE A 413 -3.20 -15.46 17.83
N ASP A 414 -2.08 -16.10 18.14
CA ASP A 414 -0.98 -16.28 17.19
C ASP A 414 -1.40 -17.17 16.00
N ILE A 415 -2.17 -18.23 16.24
CA ILE A 415 -2.77 -19.07 15.18
C ILE A 415 -3.69 -18.22 14.29
N LEU A 416 -4.54 -17.37 14.88
CA LEU A 416 -5.44 -16.52 14.15
C LEU A 416 -4.68 -15.51 13.26
N LEU A 417 -3.64 -14.87 13.78
CA LEU A 417 -2.79 -13.98 13.00
C LEU A 417 -2.09 -14.67 11.83
N GLN A 418 -1.62 -15.91 12.03
CA GLN A 418 -1.01 -16.67 10.94
C GLN A 418 -2.04 -17.09 9.88
N LYS A 419 -3.27 -17.43 10.26
CA LYS A 419 -4.36 -17.71 9.32
C LYS A 419 -4.72 -16.46 8.51
N LEU A 420 -4.82 -15.28 9.14
CA LEU A 420 -5.05 -14.02 8.47
C LEU A 420 -3.92 -13.71 7.47
N ASN A 421 -2.68 -13.89 7.88
CA ASN A 421 -1.53 -13.72 7.01
C ASN A 421 -1.59 -14.67 5.81
N LEU A 422 -1.95 -15.94 6.01
CA LEU A 422 -2.10 -16.92 4.92
C LEU A 422 -3.22 -16.51 3.96
N ALA A 423 -4.42 -16.18 4.48
CA ALA A 423 -5.56 -15.74 3.68
C ALA A 423 -5.21 -14.55 2.77
N SER A 424 -4.38 -13.64 3.25
CA SER A 424 -3.94 -12.48 2.48
C SER A 424 -3.06 -12.81 1.25
N TYR A 425 -2.44 -13.99 1.19
CA TYR A 425 -1.73 -14.47 0.00
C TYR A 425 -2.66 -14.98 -1.10
N TYR A 426 -3.86 -15.41 -0.73
CA TYR A 426 -4.84 -15.99 -1.66
C TYR A 426 -5.90 -15.00 -2.16
N GLY A 427 -5.78 -13.72 -1.78
CA GLY A 427 -6.76 -12.70 -2.17
C GLY A 427 -8.14 -12.88 -1.52
N ALA A 428 -8.26 -13.71 -0.49
CA ALA A 428 -9.46 -13.88 0.30
C ALA A 428 -9.60 -12.64 1.21
N GLY A 429 -10.43 -11.70 0.81
CA GLY A 429 -10.64 -10.42 1.48
C GLY A 429 -11.26 -9.38 0.56
N GLN A 430 -11.94 -9.83 -0.51
CA GLN A 430 -12.79 -8.97 -1.34
C GLN A 430 -14.24 -9.26 -1.07
#